data_b36432a3798821fd1205f0a22f73c7f8
#
_entry.id   b36432a3798821fd1205f0a22f73c7f8
#
_cell.length_a   1.000
_cell.length_b   1.000
_cell.length_c   1.000
_cell.angle_alpha   90.00
_cell.angle_beta   90.00
_cell.angle_gamma   90.00
#
_symmetry.space_group_name_H-M   'P 1'
#
loop_
_entity.id
_entity.type
_entity.pdbx_description
1 polymer ?
#
loop_
_entity_poly.entity_id
_entity_poly.type
_entity_poly.pdbx_seq_one_letter_code
_entity_poly.pdbx_strand_id
1 'polypeptide(L)'
;MVGENKFDRHLNRNWETGVVSYPEPAVEIIEESFRKYVIGNAGMERIYTGCRWAEGPAWFGDGRYLLWSDIPNNRILRWTEETGSVSEFRKPSNNANGNVRDREGRLISCEHLTRRVTRTEHDGTVNVIADSFRNFPLNS
;
A
#
# COMPACT_ATOMS: atom_id res chain seq x y z
N MET A 1 35.15 1.09 7.02
CA MET A 1 34.38 0.79 5.81
C MET A 1 33.05 0.23 6.27
N VAL A 2 31.99 1.00 6.12
CA VAL A 2 30.62 0.50 6.34
C VAL A 2 30.36 -0.46 5.18
N GLY A 3 30.21 -1.75 5.45
CA GLY A 3 29.94 -2.74 4.42
C GLY A 3 28.65 -2.35 3.69
N GLU A 4 28.70 -2.28 2.35
CA GLU A 4 27.48 -2.12 1.55
C GLU A 4 26.47 -3.18 1.95
N ASN A 5 25.30 -2.73 2.38
CA ASN A 5 24.22 -3.64 2.72
C ASN A 5 23.83 -4.40 1.45
N LYS A 6 23.84 -5.73 1.52
CA LYS A 6 23.50 -6.62 0.41
C LYS A 6 22.16 -6.28 -0.24
N PHE A 7 21.20 -5.74 0.55
CA PHE A 7 19.89 -5.29 0.10
C PHE A 7 19.93 -4.01 -0.74
N ASP A 8 20.84 -3.08 -0.46
CA ASP A 8 20.91 -1.79 -1.17
C ASP A 8 21.17 -1.96 -2.67
N ARG A 9 21.96 -2.96 -3.06
CA ARG A 9 22.27 -3.24 -4.47
C ARG A 9 21.06 -3.67 -5.28
N HIS A 10 20.12 -4.41 -4.70
CA HIS A 10 18.94 -4.90 -5.39
C HIS A 10 17.82 -3.86 -5.44
N LEU A 11 17.75 -2.98 -4.45
CA LEU A 11 16.80 -1.87 -4.40
C LEU A 11 17.24 -0.66 -5.24
N ASN A 12 18.55 -0.47 -5.42
CA ASN A 12 19.13 0.60 -6.24
C ASN A 12 19.27 0.23 -7.73
N ARG A 13 18.49 -0.71 -8.23
CA ARG A 13 18.48 -1.06 -9.66
C ARG A 13 17.80 0.02 -10.49
N ASN A 14 18.10 0.05 -11.79
CA ASN A 14 17.35 0.85 -12.75
C ASN A 14 15.97 0.21 -12.96
N TRP A 15 14.93 0.85 -12.45
CA TRP A 15 13.56 0.35 -12.50
C TRP A 15 12.89 0.47 -13.86
N GLU A 16 13.43 1.31 -14.75
CA GLU A 16 12.87 1.54 -16.09
C GLU A 16 13.48 0.61 -17.14
N THR A 17 14.79 0.33 -17.02
CA THR A 17 15.54 -0.43 -18.01
C THR A 17 16.25 -1.66 -17.43
N GLY A 18 16.16 -1.85 -16.12
CA GLY A 18 16.81 -2.97 -15.44
C GLY A 18 16.18 -4.31 -15.81
N VAL A 19 17.03 -5.32 -15.95
CA VAL A 19 16.58 -6.70 -16.19
C VAL A 19 15.90 -7.22 -14.93
N VAL A 20 14.68 -7.74 -15.08
CA VAL A 20 14.01 -8.47 -14.00
C VAL A 20 14.65 -9.85 -13.90
N SER A 21 15.15 -10.19 -12.72
CA SER A 21 15.77 -11.49 -12.43
C SER A 21 14.84 -12.37 -11.61
N TYR A 22 14.87 -13.67 -11.88
CA TYR A 22 14.11 -14.67 -11.14
C TYR A 22 15.04 -15.74 -10.58
N PRO A 23 14.87 -16.18 -9.30
CA PRO A 23 13.99 -15.59 -8.30
C PRO A 23 14.42 -14.15 -7.96
N GLU A 24 13.49 -13.36 -7.42
CA GLU A 24 13.74 -11.94 -7.07
C GLU A 24 14.86 -11.84 -6.02
N PRO A 25 16.02 -11.24 -6.35
CA PRO A 25 17.17 -11.22 -5.45
C PRO A 25 17.00 -10.28 -4.24
N ALA A 26 16.01 -9.36 -4.27
CA ALA A 26 15.67 -8.49 -3.14
C ALA A 26 14.79 -9.18 -2.10
N VAL A 27 14.29 -10.39 -2.37
CA VAL A 27 13.50 -11.17 -1.42
C VAL A 27 14.38 -12.23 -0.75
N GLU A 28 14.59 -12.09 0.55
CA GLU A 28 15.30 -13.07 1.36
C GLU A 28 14.32 -13.83 2.27
N ILE A 29 14.31 -15.16 2.16
CA ILE A 29 13.51 -16.02 3.01
C ILE A 29 14.29 -16.29 4.30
N ILE A 30 13.88 -15.68 5.41
CA ILE A 30 14.50 -15.86 6.72
C ILE A 30 13.98 -17.16 7.36
N GLU A 31 12.65 -17.38 7.27
CA GLU A 31 12.02 -18.59 7.80
C GLU A 31 11.38 -19.41 6.68
N GLU A 32 11.61 -20.73 6.69
CA GLU A 32 11.13 -21.63 5.66
C GLU A 32 9.59 -21.61 5.52
N SER A 33 8.86 -21.34 6.60
CA SER A 33 7.40 -21.20 6.60
C SER A 33 6.89 -20.09 5.66
N PHE A 34 7.74 -19.09 5.35
CA PHE A 34 7.41 -18.01 4.43
C PHE A 34 7.49 -18.41 2.95
N ARG A 35 8.22 -19.49 2.62
CA ARG A 35 8.45 -19.95 1.24
C ARG A 35 7.15 -20.12 0.44
N LYS A 36 6.07 -20.58 1.07
CA LYS A 36 4.76 -20.77 0.43
C LYS A 36 4.12 -19.48 -0.10
N TYR A 37 4.61 -18.31 0.33
CA TYR A 37 4.12 -17.01 -0.11
C TYR A 37 5.00 -16.38 -1.20
N VAL A 38 6.14 -17.02 -1.52
CA VAL A 38 7.08 -16.53 -2.52
C VAL A 38 6.86 -17.26 -3.83
N ILE A 39 6.53 -16.53 -4.87
CA ILE A 39 6.39 -17.05 -6.22
C ILE A 39 7.75 -16.90 -6.91
N GLY A 40 8.39 -18.04 -7.28
CA GLY A 40 9.76 -18.05 -7.79
C GLY A 40 9.97 -17.32 -9.13
N ASN A 41 8.90 -17.03 -9.86
CA ASN A 41 8.91 -16.30 -11.13
C ASN A 41 8.22 -14.93 -11.05
N ALA A 42 8.03 -14.38 -9.84
CA ALA A 42 7.55 -13.02 -9.64
C ALA A 42 8.72 -12.11 -9.24
N GLY A 43 8.91 -11.04 -9.99
CA GLY A 43 9.89 -9.99 -9.68
C GLY A 43 9.27 -8.83 -8.92
N MET A 44 10.12 -7.98 -8.37
CA MET A 44 9.68 -6.73 -7.77
C MET A 44 9.63 -5.64 -8.84
N GLU A 45 8.52 -4.94 -8.92
CA GLU A 45 8.28 -3.87 -9.87
C GLU A 45 7.99 -2.56 -9.15
N ARG A 46 8.52 -1.45 -9.68
CA ARG A 46 8.14 -0.12 -9.23
C ARG A 46 6.96 0.37 -10.05
N ILE A 47 5.76 0.27 -9.49
CA ILE A 47 4.51 0.61 -10.19
C ILE A 47 4.20 2.11 -10.22
N TYR A 48 4.81 2.92 -9.35
CA TYR A 48 4.54 4.36 -9.29
C TYR A 48 5.68 5.14 -8.63
N THR A 49 5.87 6.38 -9.07
CA THR A 49 6.69 7.41 -8.44
C THR A 49 5.84 8.69 -8.25
N GLY A 50 6.25 9.57 -7.32
CA GLY A 50 5.53 10.84 -7.08
C GLY A 50 4.71 10.87 -5.80
N CYS A 51 4.83 9.86 -4.93
CA CYS A 51 4.40 9.95 -3.54
C CYS A 51 5.42 10.73 -2.72
N ARG A 52 4.93 11.49 -1.76
CA ARG A 52 5.79 12.09 -0.73
C ARG A 52 6.05 11.11 0.41
N TRP A 53 5.03 10.29 0.74
CA TRP A 53 5.13 9.25 1.75
C TRP A 53 4.03 8.19 1.50
N ALA A 54 4.41 7.07 0.92
CA ALA A 54 3.49 5.97 0.60
C ALA A 54 3.34 5.04 1.80
N GLU A 55 2.09 4.75 2.19
CA GLU A 55 1.73 3.92 3.33
C GLU A 55 0.45 3.11 3.09
N GLY A 56 0.22 2.11 3.95
CA GLY A 56 -1.03 1.36 4.01
C GLY A 56 -1.47 0.72 2.70
N PRO A 57 -0.66 -0.09 2.04
CA PRO A 57 -1.08 -0.78 0.83
C PRO A 57 -2.17 -1.82 1.13
N ALA A 58 -3.25 -1.81 0.34
CA ALA A 58 -4.35 -2.76 0.44
C ALA A 58 -4.71 -3.30 -0.94
N TRP A 59 -4.61 -4.62 -1.11
CA TRP A 59 -4.95 -5.30 -2.36
C TRP A 59 -6.42 -5.71 -2.41
N PHE A 60 -7.05 -5.42 -3.54
CA PHE A 60 -8.43 -5.76 -3.85
C PHE A 60 -8.45 -6.78 -5.00
N GLY A 61 -8.47 -8.07 -4.64
CA GLY A 61 -8.37 -9.16 -5.61
C GLY A 61 -9.55 -9.25 -6.57
N ASP A 62 -10.74 -8.85 -6.14
CA ASP A 62 -11.96 -8.90 -6.96
C ASP A 62 -11.90 -7.94 -8.15
N GLY A 63 -11.34 -6.74 -7.91
CA GLY A 63 -11.18 -5.70 -8.93
C GLY A 63 -9.77 -5.61 -9.50
N ARG A 64 -8.84 -6.45 -9.04
CA ARG A 64 -7.43 -6.48 -9.44
C ARG A 64 -6.79 -5.10 -9.38
N TYR A 65 -6.90 -4.45 -8.21
CA TYR A 65 -6.29 -3.15 -7.98
C TYR A 65 -5.67 -3.04 -6.58
N LEU A 66 -4.68 -2.17 -6.46
CA LEU A 66 -4.01 -1.81 -5.23
C LEU A 66 -4.40 -0.40 -4.83
N LEU A 67 -4.76 -0.21 -3.57
CA LEU A 67 -4.90 1.11 -2.95
C LEU A 67 -3.76 1.34 -1.97
N TRP A 68 -3.30 2.60 -1.88
CA TRP A 68 -2.35 3.04 -0.85
C TRP A 68 -2.50 4.53 -0.57
N SER A 69 -2.08 4.93 0.62
CA SER A 69 -2.08 6.32 1.06
C SER A 69 -0.81 7.05 0.61
N ASP A 70 -0.96 8.30 0.17
CA ASP A 70 0.11 9.27 0.03
C ASP A 70 -0.19 10.39 1.05
N ILE A 71 0.28 10.19 2.29
CA ILE A 71 -0.19 10.89 3.48
C ILE A 71 -0.05 12.42 3.36
N PRO A 72 1.16 13.00 3.08
CA PRO A 72 1.30 14.44 3.03
C PRO A 72 0.56 15.10 1.87
N ASN A 73 0.31 14.36 0.79
CA ASN A 73 -0.47 14.83 -0.35
C ASN A 73 -1.98 14.67 -0.15
N ASN A 74 -2.39 14.16 1.02
CA ASN A 74 -3.78 14.05 1.45
C ASN A 74 -4.66 13.28 0.44
N ARG A 75 -4.14 12.15 -0.06
CA ARG A 75 -4.82 11.33 -1.08
C ARG A 75 -4.61 9.84 -0.85
N ILE A 76 -5.55 9.05 -1.36
CA ILE A 76 -5.42 7.61 -1.58
C ILE A 76 -5.33 7.39 -3.08
N LEU A 77 -4.33 6.66 -3.51
CA LEU A 77 -4.09 6.30 -4.90
C LEU A 77 -4.58 4.88 -5.20
N ARG A 78 -4.92 4.64 -6.46
CA ARG A 78 -5.31 3.32 -7.00
C ARG A 78 -4.46 2.98 -8.21
N TRP A 79 -3.77 1.86 -8.15
CA TRP A 79 -3.17 1.21 -9.31
C TRP A 79 -4.05 0.07 -9.79
N THR A 80 -4.34 0.03 -11.08
CA THR A 80 -5.16 -1.01 -11.72
C THR A 80 -4.24 -1.96 -12.48
N GLU A 81 -4.25 -3.23 -12.12
CA GLU A 81 -3.33 -4.24 -12.68
C GLU A 81 -3.54 -4.43 -14.20
N GLU A 82 -4.77 -4.40 -14.67
CA GLU A 82 -5.09 -4.61 -16.08
C GLU A 82 -4.48 -3.55 -17.00
N THR A 83 -4.45 -2.29 -16.55
CA THR A 83 -4.00 -1.16 -17.38
C THR A 83 -2.62 -0.62 -16.98
N GLY A 84 -2.10 -1.02 -15.81
CA GLY A 84 -0.90 -0.44 -15.20
C GLY A 84 -1.04 1.02 -14.80
N SER A 85 -2.25 1.61 -14.90
CA SER A 85 -2.49 3.02 -14.63
C SER A 85 -2.67 3.31 -13.15
N VAL A 86 -2.24 4.52 -12.74
CA VAL A 86 -2.47 5.05 -11.39
C VAL A 86 -3.41 6.24 -11.46
N SER A 87 -4.39 6.27 -10.58
CA SER A 87 -5.39 7.34 -10.44
C SER A 87 -5.61 7.72 -8.98
N GLU A 88 -6.18 8.89 -8.72
CA GLU A 88 -6.65 9.26 -7.39
C GLU A 88 -7.96 8.50 -7.08
N PHE A 89 -7.94 7.71 -6.00
CA PHE A 89 -9.12 6.99 -5.52
C PHE A 89 -9.97 7.89 -4.61
N ARG A 90 -9.31 8.62 -3.70
CA ARG A 90 -9.96 9.54 -2.75
C ARG A 90 -9.07 10.73 -2.44
N LYS A 91 -9.64 11.93 -2.54
CA LYS A 91 -9.02 13.20 -2.17
C LYS A 91 -10.11 14.23 -1.80
N PRO A 92 -10.07 14.84 -0.60
CA PRO A 92 -9.10 14.62 0.47
C PRO A 92 -9.26 13.26 1.15
N SER A 93 -8.15 12.71 1.66
CA SER A 93 -8.14 11.48 2.44
C SER A 93 -8.12 11.70 3.95
N ASN A 94 -8.08 12.95 4.40
CA ASN A 94 -7.83 13.35 5.78
C ASN A 94 -6.50 12.79 6.31
N ASN A 95 -5.48 12.80 5.44
CA ASN A 95 -4.16 12.23 5.72
C ASN A 95 -4.25 10.78 6.19
N ALA A 96 -5.05 9.97 5.49
CA ALA A 96 -5.18 8.56 5.79
C ALA A 96 -3.80 7.89 5.75
N ASN A 97 -3.56 6.98 6.69
CA ASN A 97 -2.34 6.20 6.84
C ASN A 97 -2.61 4.74 6.49
N GLY A 98 -3.03 3.94 7.48
CA GLY A 98 -3.30 2.52 7.28
C GLY A 98 -4.61 2.26 6.54
N ASN A 99 -4.59 1.28 5.64
CA ASN A 99 -5.75 0.84 4.90
C ASN A 99 -5.88 -0.69 4.96
N VAL A 100 -7.11 -1.18 4.93
CA VAL A 100 -7.40 -2.60 4.82
C VAL A 100 -8.70 -2.82 4.05
N ARG A 101 -8.77 -3.90 3.29
CA ARG A 101 -9.99 -4.36 2.65
C ARG A 101 -10.83 -5.16 3.67
N ASP A 102 -12.12 -4.85 3.79
CA ASP A 102 -13.03 -5.67 4.57
C ASP A 102 -13.50 -6.90 3.76
N ARG A 103 -14.31 -7.76 4.40
CA ARG A 103 -14.80 -9.00 3.75
C ARG A 103 -15.79 -8.74 2.63
N GLU A 104 -16.41 -7.56 2.60
CA GLU A 104 -17.38 -7.14 1.59
C GLU A 104 -16.72 -6.32 0.45
N GLY A 105 -15.38 -6.19 0.47
CA GLY A 105 -14.64 -5.49 -0.58
C GLY A 105 -14.62 -3.97 -0.42
N ARG A 106 -14.90 -3.43 0.77
CA ARG A 106 -14.86 -2.00 1.05
C ARG A 106 -13.53 -1.62 1.67
N LEU A 107 -13.14 -0.36 1.52
CA LEU A 107 -11.91 0.18 2.09
C LEU A 107 -12.17 0.69 3.51
N ILE A 108 -11.42 0.16 4.48
CA ILE A 108 -11.31 0.72 5.82
C ILE A 108 -10.00 1.51 5.90
N SER A 109 -10.05 2.76 6.37
CA SER A 109 -8.89 3.64 6.47
C SER A 109 -8.79 4.26 7.86
N CYS A 110 -7.55 4.38 8.37
CA CYS A 110 -7.24 5.15 9.56
C CYS A 110 -6.87 6.57 9.14
N GLU A 111 -7.69 7.57 9.50
CA GLU A 111 -7.48 8.97 9.15
C GLU A 111 -6.70 9.69 10.25
N HIS A 112 -5.48 10.13 9.93
CA HIS A 112 -4.62 10.83 10.89
C HIS A 112 -5.20 12.20 11.30
N LEU A 113 -5.60 13.02 10.34
CA LEU A 113 -6.07 14.38 10.60
C LEU A 113 -7.35 14.42 11.48
N THR A 114 -8.25 13.50 11.25
CA THR A 114 -9.56 13.45 11.94
C THR A 114 -9.58 12.46 13.09
N ARG A 115 -8.49 11.69 13.29
CA ARG A 115 -8.31 10.73 14.39
C ARG A 115 -9.47 9.74 14.49
N ARG A 116 -9.83 9.15 13.35
CA ARG A 116 -10.96 8.23 13.24
C ARG A 116 -10.67 7.11 12.25
N VAL A 117 -11.43 6.04 12.35
CA VAL A 117 -11.44 4.96 11.37
C VAL A 117 -12.69 5.13 10.52
N THR A 118 -12.52 5.11 9.21
CA THR A 118 -13.62 5.28 8.25
C THR A 118 -13.72 4.06 7.33
N ARG A 119 -14.91 3.87 6.77
CA ARG A 119 -15.17 2.90 5.72
C ARG A 119 -15.70 3.60 4.49
N THR A 120 -15.07 3.36 3.35
CA THR A 120 -15.56 3.82 2.05
C THR A 120 -16.47 2.74 1.47
N GLU A 121 -17.74 3.06 1.27
CA GLU A 121 -18.76 2.17 0.70
C GLU A 121 -18.57 2.02 -0.81
N HIS A 122 -19.28 1.07 -1.43
CA HIS A 122 -19.21 0.83 -2.88
C HIS A 122 -19.73 2.00 -3.72
N ASP A 123 -20.61 2.82 -3.17
CA ASP A 123 -21.10 4.05 -3.82
C ASP A 123 -20.18 5.26 -3.63
N GLY A 124 -19.04 5.08 -2.95
CA GLY A 124 -18.08 6.13 -2.64
C GLY A 124 -18.37 6.92 -1.36
N THR A 125 -19.48 6.64 -0.66
CA THR A 125 -19.80 7.28 0.63
C THR A 125 -18.77 6.88 1.68
N VAL A 126 -18.38 7.82 2.54
CA VAL A 126 -17.43 7.58 3.63
C VAL A 126 -18.14 7.64 4.97
N ASN A 127 -18.20 6.51 5.66
CA ASN A 127 -18.82 6.35 6.97
C ASN A 127 -17.76 6.25 8.07
N VAL A 128 -17.98 6.95 9.19
CA VAL A 128 -17.16 6.80 10.39
C VAL A 128 -17.58 5.52 11.10
N ILE A 129 -16.62 4.61 11.37
CA ILE A 129 -16.87 3.37 12.11
C ILE A 129 -16.30 3.39 13.53
N ALA A 130 -15.28 4.24 13.78
CA ALA A 130 -14.78 4.51 15.12
C ALA A 130 -14.08 5.87 15.14
N ASP A 131 -14.29 6.66 16.20
CA ASP A 131 -13.63 7.96 16.42
C ASP A 131 -13.06 8.11 17.83
N SER A 132 -13.44 7.22 18.74
CA SER A 132 -13.04 7.31 20.13
C SER A 132 -13.00 5.93 20.81
N PHE A 133 -12.24 5.85 21.89
CA PHE A 133 -12.24 4.74 22.83
C PHE A 133 -12.25 5.29 24.26
N ARG A 134 -13.23 4.90 25.09
CA ARG A 134 -13.42 5.40 26.46
C ARG A 134 -13.43 6.93 26.54
N ASN A 135 -14.10 7.61 25.61
CA ASN A 135 -14.18 9.08 25.48
C ASN A 135 -12.86 9.78 25.10
N PHE A 136 -11.82 9.06 24.73
CA PHE A 136 -10.61 9.62 24.16
C PHE A 136 -10.60 9.45 22.65
N PRO A 137 -10.20 10.47 21.88
CA PRO A 137 -10.01 10.33 20.44
C PRO A 137 -9.02 9.22 20.12
N LEU A 138 -9.23 8.54 18.99
CA LEU A 138 -8.28 7.53 18.54
C LEU A 138 -6.92 8.17 18.26
N ASN A 139 -5.86 7.40 18.48
CA ASN A 139 -4.53 7.74 18.00
C ASN A 139 -4.34 7.10 16.62
N SER A 140 -3.79 7.83 15.69
CA SER A 140 -3.52 7.36 14.34
C SER A 140 -2.03 7.13 14.15
#